data_7b350fe0982abe623551cca65f66e975
#
_entry.id   7b350fe0982abe623551cca65f66e975
#
_cell.length_a   1.000
_cell.length_b   1.000
_cell.length_c   1.000
_cell.angle_alpha   90.00
_cell.angle_beta   90.00
_cell.angle_gamma   90.00
#
_symmetry.space_group_name_H-M   'P 1'
#
loop_
_entity.id
_entity.type
_entity.pdbx_description
1 polymer ?
#
loop_
_entity_poly.entity_id
_entity_poly.type
_entity_poly.pdbx_seq_one_letter_code
_entity_poly.pdbx_strand_id
1 'polypeptide(L)'
;MPYSNATKQAFADALRKLLEQKPFAKISVSHICEECGMNRKSFYYHFKDKYDLVNWIFDTEITKIFSEEEWKNAGFTWDILEKICEYFYKHRTFYSKVLQIEGQNSFTEHFRDILVPVNRKFLAMVEEEEKGEHEEFYIHFFSDAFLAALVRWLEDRE
;
A
#
# COMPACT_ATOMS: atom_id res chain seq x y z
N MET A 1 3.24 -20.29 10.58
CA MET A 1 3.98 -21.41 9.96
C MET A 1 5.05 -20.85 9.02
N PRO A 2 6.34 -21.17 9.20
CA PRO A 2 7.44 -20.53 8.43
C PRO A 2 7.35 -20.73 6.92
N TYR A 3 6.88 -21.88 6.48
CA TYR A 3 6.77 -22.21 5.05
C TYR A 3 5.75 -21.35 4.28
N SER A 4 4.66 -20.90 4.93
CA SER A 4 3.65 -20.04 4.31
C SER A 4 4.21 -18.65 3.97
N ASN A 5 5.03 -18.06 4.84
CA ASN A 5 5.62 -16.74 4.60
C ASN A 5 6.71 -16.79 3.53
N ALA A 6 7.54 -17.84 3.50
CA ALA A 6 8.54 -18.00 2.46
C ALA A 6 7.91 -18.14 1.06
N THR A 7 6.79 -18.87 0.96
CA THR A 7 6.04 -19.01 -0.30
C THR A 7 5.44 -17.67 -0.75
N LYS A 8 4.83 -16.93 0.17
CA LYS A 8 4.30 -15.59 -0.13
C LYS A 8 5.41 -14.63 -0.58
N GLN A 9 6.55 -14.67 0.09
CA GLN A 9 7.71 -13.85 -0.26
C GLN A 9 8.24 -14.19 -1.68
N ALA A 10 8.29 -15.47 -2.05
CA ALA A 10 8.72 -15.86 -3.40
C ALA A 10 7.79 -15.29 -4.49
N PHE A 11 6.47 -15.26 -4.27
CA PHE A 11 5.54 -14.60 -5.19
C PHE A 11 5.75 -13.09 -5.23
N ALA A 12 6.04 -12.45 -4.09
CA ALA A 12 6.32 -11.03 -4.01
C ALA A 12 7.60 -10.65 -4.78
N ASP A 13 8.66 -11.43 -4.63
CA ASP A 13 9.93 -11.20 -5.32
C ASP A 13 9.77 -11.40 -6.84
N ALA A 14 8.99 -12.43 -7.25
CA ALA A 14 8.65 -12.65 -8.65
C ALA A 14 7.87 -11.48 -9.26
N LEU A 15 6.89 -10.94 -8.54
CA LEU A 15 6.13 -9.78 -8.99
C LEU A 15 7.03 -8.55 -9.13
N ARG A 16 7.93 -8.27 -8.19
CA ARG A 16 8.88 -7.15 -8.24
C ARG A 16 9.77 -7.24 -9.48
N LYS A 17 10.33 -8.41 -9.73
CA LYS A 17 11.18 -8.66 -10.90
C LYS A 17 10.44 -8.50 -12.23
N LEU A 18 9.20 -8.98 -12.31
CA LEU A 18 8.36 -8.79 -13.49
C LEU A 18 7.98 -7.32 -13.73
N LEU A 19 7.79 -6.55 -12.66
CA LEU A 19 7.50 -5.11 -12.74
C LEU A 19 8.69 -4.31 -13.28
N GLU A 20 9.91 -4.77 -13.16
CA GLU A 20 11.07 -4.14 -13.81
C GLU A 20 10.97 -4.21 -15.34
N GLN A 21 10.37 -5.28 -15.87
CA GLN A 21 10.35 -5.62 -17.29
C GLN A 21 9.10 -5.17 -18.03
N LYS A 22 7.94 -5.12 -17.35
CA LYS A 22 6.64 -4.83 -17.97
C LYS A 22 5.65 -4.15 -17.02
N PRO A 23 4.67 -3.40 -17.57
CA PRO A 23 3.65 -2.76 -16.76
C PRO A 23 2.80 -3.80 -16.02
N PHE A 24 2.34 -3.45 -14.82
CA PHE A 24 1.50 -4.32 -13.97
C PHE A 24 0.27 -4.87 -14.70
N ALA A 25 -0.38 -4.06 -15.52
CA ALA A 25 -1.56 -4.50 -16.28
C ALA A 25 -1.29 -5.73 -17.15
N LYS A 26 -0.06 -5.88 -17.69
CA LYS A 26 0.37 -7.00 -18.53
C LYS A 26 0.91 -8.20 -17.73
N ILE A 27 1.01 -8.10 -16.41
CA ILE A 27 1.43 -9.22 -15.55
C ILE A 27 0.20 -10.04 -15.17
N SER A 28 0.26 -11.33 -15.41
CA SER A 28 -0.75 -12.32 -14.99
C SER A 28 -0.24 -13.16 -13.83
N VAL A 29 -1.17 -13.81 -13.12
CA VAL A 29 -0.81 -14.81 -12.07
C VAL A 29 0.08 -15.93 -12.66
N SER A 30 -0.15 -16.33 -13.92
CA SER A 30 0.70 -17.32 -14.59
C SER A 30 2.14 -16.85 -14.72
N HIS A 31 2.35 -15.59 -15.14
CA HIS A 31 3.70 -15.01 -15.21
C HIS A 31 4.42 -15.00 -13.85
N ILE A 32 3.68 -14.66 -12.77
CA ILE A 32 4.24 -14.66 -11.41
C ILE A 32 4.65 -16.08 -11.00
N CYS A 33 3.78 -17.05 -11.25
CA CYS A 33 4.05 -18.45 -10.93
C CYS A 33 5.24 -19.02 -11.72
N GLU A 34 5.33 -18.74 -13.00
CA GLU A 34 6.44 -19.13 -13.88
C GLU A 34 7.77 -18.54 -13.39
N GLU A 35 7.77 -17.26 -13.01
CA GLU A 35 8.97 -16.56 -12.55
C GLU A 35 9.54 -17.18 -11.25
N CYS A 36 8.69 -17.62 -10.31
CA CYS A 36 9.13 -18.24 -9.06
C CYS A 36 9.13 -19.77 -9.08
N GLY A 37 8.81 -20.42 -10.22
CA GLY A 37 8.78 -21.88 -10.35
C GLY A 37 7.66 -22.55 -9.54
N MET A 38 6.59 -21.84 -9.24
CA MET A 38 5.45 -22.35 -8.47
C MET A 38 4.20 -22.53 -9.35
N ASN A 39 3.26 -23.35 -8.88
CA ASN A 39 2.01 -23.56 -9.62
C ASN A 39 0.91 -22.58 -9.20
N ARG A 40 -0.09 -22.37 -10.07
CA ARG A 40 -1.22 -21.47 -9.84
C ARG A 40 -2.08 -21.88 -8.62
N LYS A 41 -2.17 -23.17 -8.31
CA LYS A 41 -2.93 -23.63 -7.13
C LYS A 41 -2.27 -23.13 -5.84
N SER A 42 -0.93 -23.14 -5.79
CA SER A 42 -0.19 -22.58 -4.67
C SER A 42 -0.42 -21.06 -4.54
N PHE A 43 -0.48 -20.34 -5.65
CA PHE A 43 -0.80 -18.90 -5.64
C PHE A 43 -2.18 -18.65 -5.05
N TYR A 44 -3.23 -19.30 -5.58
CA TYR A 44 -4.62 -19.09 -5.13
C TYR A 44 -4.91 -19.64 -3.74
N TYR A 45 -4.03 -20.46 -3.18
CA TYR A 45 -4.09 -20.81 -1.76
C TYR A 45 -3.75 -19.62 -0.84
N HIS A 46 -2.91 -18.70 -1.30
CA HIS A 46 -2.42 -17.56 -0.52
C HIS A 46 -3.06 -16.22 -0.89
N PHE A 47 -3.41 -16.02 -2.15
CA PHE A 47 -3.87 -14.76 -2.71
C PHE A 47 -5.06 -14.96 -3.65
N LYS A 48 -6.02 -14.04 -3.58
CA LYS A 48 -7.18 -14.03 -4.50
C LYS A 48 -6.75 -13.70 -5.94
N ASP A 49 -5.86 -12.73 -6.06
CA ASP A 49 -5.34 -12.21 -7.32
C ASP A 49 -4.00 -11.48 -7.12
N LYS A 50 -3.49 -10.87 -8.17
CA LYS A 50 -2.23 -10.11 -8.12
C LYS A 50 -2.33 -8.81 -7.34
N TYR A 51 -3.53 -8.25 -7.14
CA TYR A 51 -3.76 -7.05 -6.34
C TYR A 51 -3.68 -7.37 -4.85
N ASP A 52 -4.27 -8.49 -4.44
CA ASP A 52 -4.15 -9.02 -3.09
C ASP A 52 -2.68 -9.28 -2.70
N LEU A 53 -1.87 -9.76 -3.65
CA LEU A 53 -0.42 -9.88 -3.45
C LEU A 53 0.26 -8.52 -3.25
N VAL A 54 -0.11 -7.47 -3.99
CA VAL A 54 0.43 -6.11 -3.80
C VAL A 54 0.06 -5.59 -2.42
N ASN A 55 -1.19 -5.74 -2.01
CA ASN A 55 -1.67 -5.31 -0.70
C ASN A 55 -0.91 -6.02 0.43
N TRP A 56 -0.71 -7.34 0.31
CA TRP A 56 0.08 -8.11 1.26
C TRP A 56 1.55 -7.66 1.34
N ILE A 57 2.16 -7.29 0.22
CA ILE A 57 3.54 -6.75 0.19
C ILE A 57 3.58 -5.48 1.03
N PHE A 58 2.67 -4.55 0.78
CA PHE A 58 2.60 -3.29 1.52
C PHE A 58 2.37 -3.52 3.02
N ASP A 59 1.36 -4.30 3.38
CA ASP A 59 1.00 -4.58 4.77
C ASP A 59 2.16 -5.21 5.55
N THR A 60 2.89 -6.13 4.89
CA THR A 60 4.05 -6.80 5.50
C THR A 60 5.24 -5.84 5.70
N GLU A 61 5.40 -4.87 4.82
CA GLU A 61 6.54 -3.94 4.87
C GLU A 61 6.24 -2.75 5.77
N ILE A 62 5.02 -2.21 5.71
CA ILE A 62 4.63 -1.07 6.55
C ILE A 62 4.66 -1.43 8.05
N THR A 63 4.27 -2.65 8.39
CA THR A 63 4.35 -3.15 9.78
C THR A 63 5.77 -3.30 10.31
N LYS A 64 6.80 -3.30 9.46
CA LYS A 64 8.20 -3.28 9.88
C LYS A 64 8.72 -1.88 10.15
N ILE A 65 8.09 -0.87 9.56
CA ILE A 65 8.49 0.54 9.70
C ILE A 65 7.90 1.12 10.98
N PHE A 66 6.67 0.72 11.32
CA PHE A 66 5.96 1.18 12.50
C PHE A 66 5.78 0.03 13.47
N SER A 67 6.15 0.24 14.73
CA SER A 67 5.75 -0.66 15.81
C SER A 67 4.22 -0.61 15.99
N GLU A 68 3.63 -1.69 16.55
CA GLU A 68 2.19 -1.69 16.88
C GLU A 68 1.81 -0.52 17.80
N GLU A 69 2.73 -0.08 18.64
CA GLU A 69 2.52 1.01 19.58
C GLU A 69 2.55 2.37 18.88
N GLU A 70 3.51 2.58 17.96
CA GLU A 70 3.52 3.76 17.09
C GLU A 70 2.27 3.83 16.25
N TRP A 71 1.80 2.72 15.67
CA TRP A 71 0.58 2.68 14.86
C TRP A 71 -0.70 2.92 15.67
N LYS A 72 -0.76 2.45 16.92
CA LYS A 72 -1.93 2.64 17.79
C LYS A 72 -2.01 4.03 18.41
N ASN A 73 -0.85 4.62 18.72
CA ASN A 73 -0.75 5.89 19.44
C ASN A 73 -0.51 7.09 18.53
N ALA A 74 -0.16 6.85 17.28
CA ALA A 74 0.17 7.90 16.36
C ALA A 74 -1.07 8.63 15.84
N GLY A 75 -1.23 9.85 16.31
CA GLY A 75 -1.75 10.88 15.45
C GLY A 75 -0.79 11.10 14.27
N PHE A 76 -1.27 11.69 13.20
CA PHE A 76 -0.46 12.03 12.03
C PHE A 76 0.62 13.03 12.44
N THR A 77 1.83 12.56 12.71
CA THR A 77 2.99 13.39 13.05
C THR A 77 3.90 13.54 11.83
N TRP A 78 4.72 14.59 11.81
CA TRP A 78 5.71 14.77 10.74
C TRP A 78 6.66 13.59 10.61
N ASP A 79 7.06 12.96 11.72
CA ASP A 79 7.94 11.79 11.73
C ASP A 79 7.30 10.59 11.01
N ILE A 80 6.00 10.39 11.17
CA ILE A 80 5.26 9.33 10.49
C ILE A 80 5.16 9.62 8.99
N LEU A 81 4.83 10.86 8.65
CA LEU A 81 4.77 11.28 7.26
C LEU A 81 6.13 11.10 6.57
N GLU A 82 7.21 11.51 7.22
CA GLU A 82 8.58 11.36 6.71
C GLU A 82 8.93 9.87 6.48
N LYS A 83 8.68 9.01 7.46
CA LYS A 83 8.89 7.55 7.33
C LYS A 83 8.09 6.94 6.17
N ILE A 84 6.84 7.36 5.99
CA ILE A 84 5.99 6.91 4.87
C ILE A 84 6.56 7.39 3.54
N CYS A 85 6.94 8.66 3.44
CA CYS A 85 7.55 9.21 2.23
C CYS A 85 8.88 8.53 1.89
N GLU A 86 9.76 8.32 2.88
CA GLU A 86 11.02 7.58 2.69
C GLU A 86 10.76 6.14 2.19
N TYR A 87 9.79 5.45 2.76
CA TYR A 87 9.42 4.12 2.34
C TYR A 87 8.98 4.09 0.87
N PHE A 88 8.04 4.95 0.49
CA PHE A 88 7.56 5.02 -0.89
C PHE A 88 8.66 5.47 -1.87
N TYR A 89 9.51 6.40 -1.47
CA TYR A 89 10.65 6.83 -2.29
C TYR A 89 11.64 5.69 -2.53
N LYS A 90 12.00 4.95 -1.48
CA LYS A 90 12.88 3.78 -1.57
C LYS A 90 12.32 2.71 -2.51
N HIS A 91 11.00 2.55 -2.54
CA HIS A 91 10.29 1.56 -3.35
C HIS A 91 9.57 2.17 -4.57
N ARG A 92 9.97 3.40 -4.99
CA ARG A 92 9.28 4.17 -6.04
C ARG A 92 9.04 3.41 -7.33
N THR A 93 10.01 2.61 -7.78
CA THR A 93 9.91 1.82 -9.02
C THR A 93 8.74 0.83 -8.98
N PHE A 94 8.44 0.29 -7.82
CA PHE A 94 7.31 -0.60 -7.61
C PHE A 94 5.99 0.19 -7.50
N TYR A 95 5.94 1.16 -6.59
CA TYR A 95 4.69 1.86 -6.28
C TYR A 95 4.22 2.80 -7.39
N SER A 96 5.10 3.45 -8.14
CA SER A 96 4.71 4.24 -9.32
C SER A 96 3.97 3.42 -10.37
N LYS A 97 4.20 2.11 -10.43
CA LYS A 97 3.53 1.21 -11.39
C LYS A 97 2.24 0.61 -10.87
N VAL A 98 2.08 0.46 -9.55
CA VAL A 98 0.87 -0.13 -8.96
C VAL A 98 -0.16 0.92 -8.53
N LEU A 99 0.26 2.14 -8.21
CA LEU A 99 -0.63 3.25 -7.88
C LEU A 99 -1.38 3.84 -9.09
N GLN A 100 -0.88 3.63 -10.32
CA GLN A 100 -1.55 4.07 -11.55
C GLN A 100 -2.79 3.21 -11.92
N ILE A 101 -3.09 2.18 -11.15
CA ILE A 101 -4.14 1.24 -11.47
C ILE A 101 -5.41 1.66 -10.75
N GLU A 102 -6.40 2.07 -11.54
CA GLU A 102 -7.75 2.36 -11.07
C GLU A 102 -8.61 1.09 -11.09
N GLY A 103 -9.60 1.01 -10.21
CA GLY A 103 -10.60 -0.04 -10.18
C GLY A 103 -10.74 -0.72 -8.82
N GLN A 104 -11.79 -1.52 -8.68
CA GLN A 104 -12.07 -2.30 -7.47
C GLN A 104 -10.89 -3.22 -7.11
N ASN A 105 -10.54 -3.25 -5.83
CA ASN A 105 -9.38 -3.95 -5.25
C ASN A 105 -8.01 -3.37 -5.66
N SER A 106 -7.94 -2.13 -6.19
CA SER A 106 -6.67 -1.47 -6.47
C SER A 106 -5.88 -1.22 -5.18
N PHE A 107 -4.56 -1.12 -5.31
CA PHE A 107 -3.72 -0.73 -4.18
C PHE A 107 -4.11 0.66 -3.63
N THR A 108 -4.59 1.55 -4.51
CA THR A 108 -5.08 2.88 -4.14
C THR A 108 -6.27 2.80 -3.18
N GLU A 109 -7.25 1.90 -3.43
CA GLU A 109 -8.36 1.68 -2.51
C GLU A 109 -7.89 1.09 -1.18
N HIS A 110 -7.05 0.05 -1.22
CA HIS A 110 -6.48 -0.56 -0.02
C HIS A 110 -5.73 0.47 0.84
N PHE A 111 -4.93 1.33 0.23
CA PHE A 111 -4.19 2.35 0.96
C PHE A 111 -5.11 3.46 1.50
N ARG A 112 -6.17 3.82 0.77
CA ARG A 112 -7.22 4.72 1.27
C ARG A 112 -7.88 4.16 2.53
N ASP A 113 -8.22 2.88 2.54
CA ASP A 113 -8.83 2.19 3.69
C ASP A 113 -7.92 2.22 4.93
N ILE A 114 -6.61 2.31 4.75
CA ILE A 114 -5.64 2.49 5.84
C ILE A 114 -5.56 3.95 6.27
N LEU A 115 -5.58 4.91 5.33
CA LEU A 115 -5.46 6.33 5.62
C LEU A 115 -6.69 6.91 6.33
N VAL A 116 -7.90 6.45 5.98
CA VAL A 116 -9.15 6.95 6.56
C VAL A 116 -9.18 6.80 8.09
N PRO A 117 -8.92 5.63 8.69
CA PRO A 117 -8.83 5.49 10.15
C PRO A 117 -7.72 6.34 10.80
N VAL A 118 -6.59 6.53 10.12
CA VAL A 118 -5.49 7.38 10.61
C VAL A 118 -5.92 8.83 10.67
N ASN A 119 -6.51 9.34 9.59
CA ASN A 119 -7.03 10.72 9.53
C ASN A 119 -8.18 10.94 10.52
N ARG A 120 -9.05 9.95 10.75
CA ARG A 120 -10.09 10.02 11.77
C ARG A 120 -9.51 10.20 13.17
N LYS A 121 -8.45 9.46 13.51
CA LYS A 121 -7.76 9.63 14.79
C LYS A 121 -7.11 11.00 14.92
N PHE A 122 -6.52 11.50 13.84
CA PHE A 122 -5.91 12.83 13.81
C PHE A 122 -6.96 13.91 14.05
N LEU A 123 -8.09 13.88 13.35
CA LEU A 123 -9.18 14.83 13.56
C LEU A 123 -9.81 14.70 14.96
N ALA A 124 -9.81 13.51 15.55
CA ALA A 124 -10.28 13.32 16.92
C ALA A 124 -9.41 14.04 17.98
N MET A 125 -8.17 14.39 17.65
CA MET A 125 -7.26 15.17 18.52
C MET A 125 -7.44 16.68 18.37
N VAL A 126 -8.16 17.14 17.35
CA VAL A 126 -8.53 18.55 17.16
C VAL A 126 -9.66 18.88 18.13
N GLU A 127 -9.66 20.08 18.73
CA GLU A 127 -10.67 20.50 19.70
C GLU A 127 -12.09 20.43 19.10
N GLU A 128 -13.07 20.04 19.93
CA GLU A 128 -14.45 19.84 19.45
C GLU A 128 -15.09 21.10 18.85
N GLU A 129 -14.68 22.28 19.32
CA GLU A 129 -15.16 23.56 18.79
C GLU A 129 -14.72 23.84 17.35
N GLU A 130 -13.65 23.17 16.90
CA GLU A 130 -13.12 23.26 15.53
C GLU A 130 -13.69 22.17 14.61
N LYS A 131 -14.35 21.14 15.17
CA LYS A 131 -15.01 20.07 14.42
C LYS A 131 -16.37 20.56 13.94
N GLY A 132 -16.47 20.95 12.68
CA GLY A 132 -17.74 21.24 12.03
C GLY A 132 -18.57 20.00 11.73
N GLU A 133 -19.80 20.21 11.22
CA GLU A 133 -20.74 19.16 10.76
C GLU A 133 -20.17 18.27 9.61
N HIS A 134 -18.95 18.54 9.13
CA HIS A 134 -18.36 17.95 7.93
C HIS A 134 -17.12 17.07 8.22
N GLU A 135 -17.01 16.46 9.41
CA GLU A 135 -15.86 15.63 9.80
C GLU A 135 -15.54 14.55 8.75
N GLU A 136 -16.53 13.82 8.27
CA GLU A 136 -16.34 12.77 7.24
C GLU A 136 -15.78 13.35 5.94
N PHE A 137 -16.22 14.54 5.53
CA PHE A 137 -15.67 15.21 4.35
C PHE A 137 -14.18 15.49 4.53
N TYR A 138 -13.75 16.02 5.67
CA TYR A 138 -12.34 16.31 5.92
C TYR A 138 -11.48 15.03 5.96
N ILE A 139 -11.98 13.97 6.57
CA ILE A 139 -11.27 12.67 6.62
C ILE A 139 -10.97 12.17 5.19
N HIS A 140 -11.98 12.17 4.33
CA HIS A 140 -11.81 11.73 2.94
C HIS A 140 -10.97 12.72 2.13
N PHE A 141 -11.17 14.03 2.32
CA PHE A 141 -10.39 15.06 1.65
C PHE A 141 -8.89 14.91 1.92
N PHE A 142 -8.47 14.76 3.17
CA PHE A 142 -7.05 14.57 3.50
C PHE A 142 -6.51 13.25 2.99
N SER A 143 -7.30 12.18 3.03
CA SER A 143 -6.89 10.87 2.50
C SER A 143 -6.67 10.93 1.00
N ASP A 144 -7.60 11.51 0.25
CA ASP A 144 -7.53 11.62 -1.20
C ASP A 144 -6.45 12.63 -1.65
N ALA A 145 -6.31 13.75 -0.94
CA ALA A 145 -5.26 14.74 -1.21
C ALA A 145 -3.86 14.14 -1.01
N PHE A 146 -3.65 13.37 0.05
CA PHE A 146 -2.38 12.68 0.29
C PHE A 146 -2.09 11.65 -0.81
N LEU A 147 -3.06 10.82 -1.16
CA LEU A 147 -2.92 9.84 -2.24
C LEU A 147 -2.58 10.50 -3.58
N ALA A 148 -3.30 11.55 -3.95
CA ALA A 148 -3.05 12.28 -5.20
C ALA A 148 -1.66 12.93 -5.21
N ALA A 149 -1.23 13.50 -4.09
CA ALA A 149 0.10 14.09 -3.96
C ALA A 149 1.20 13.00 -4.05
N LEU A 150 1.01 11.87 -3.39
CA LEU A 150 1.94 10.73 -3.41
C LEU A 150 2.11 10.17 -4.83
N VAL A 151 1.00 9.92 -5.54
CA VAL A 151 1.04 9.42 -6.93
C VAL A 151 1.86 10.36 -7.81
N ARG A 152 1.52 11.65 -7.79
CA ARG A 152 2.23 12.67 -8.57
C ARG A 152 3.71 12.73 -8.22
N TRP A 153 4.05 12.72 -6.94
CA TRP A 153 5.44 12.78 -6.49
C TRP A 153 6.27 11.56 -6.92
N LEU A 154 5.68 10.36 -6.91
CA LEU A 154 6.36 9.14 -7.36
C LEU A 154 6.53 9.07 -8.88
N GLU A 155 5.71 9.80 -9.64
CA GLU A 155 5.81 9.91 -11.10
C GLU A 155 6.86 10.95 -11.54
N ASP A 156 7.08 12.00 -10.74
CA ASP A 156 8.09 13.00 -11.01
C ASP A 156 9.49 12.38 -11.03
N ARG A 157 10.18 12.57 -12.15
CA ARG A 157 11.49 11.96 -12.43
C ARG A 157 12.67 12.84 -11.99
N GLU A 158 12.46 13.75 -11.05
CA GLU A 158 13.55 14.54 -10.49
C GLU A 158 14.36 13.78 -9.45
#